data_183af7d3847416c2aecd1c9d143f275b
#
_entry.id   183af7d3847416c2aecd1c9d143f275b
#
_cell.length_a   1.000
_cell.length_b   1.000
_cell.length_c   1.000
_cell.angle_alpha   90.00
_cell.angle_beta   90.00
_cell.angle_gamma   90.00
#
_symmetry.space_group_name_H-M   'P 1'
#
loop_
_entity.id
_entity.type
_entity.pdbx_description
1 polymer ?
#
loop_
_entity_poly.entity_id
_entity_poly.type
_entity_poly.pdbx_seq_one_letter_code
_entity_poly.pdbx_strand_id
1 'polypeptide(L)'
;QVCEGIALGSSSTCSGPKRDVMFVGTGDYEECRGVIEAALMHKNYQCLQEPCAVAGRYQPKVGNKTFFAGSAFFYTAQGLGLAVGKGTYVKTYQIVSAGSDFCSTEWSAIGVTKYRNDSKEYSKNYCFASAYIPAMLDAYGIDPDKDTVTYASSVGNEALEWPLGCQLYNNLVGMVGMPPRVVNDHAKAEL
;
A
#
# COMPACT_ATOMS: atom_id res chain seq x y z
N GLN A 1 -16.59 -15.55 6.07
CA GLN A 1 -17.39 -16.70 5.57
C GLN A 1 -17.06 -16.93 4.11
N VAL A 2 -16.78 -18.16 3.74
CA VAL A 2 -16.42 -18.56 2.36
C VAL A 2 -17.49 -19.51 1.84
N CYS A 3 -17.88 -19.37 0.58
CA CYS A 3 -18.80 -20.28 -0.06
C CYS A 3 -18.11 -21.57 -0.46
N GLU A 4 -18.77 -22.72 -0.20
CA GLU A 4 -18.27 -24.02 -0.63
C GLU A 4 -18.27 -24.11 -2.16
N GLY A 5 -17.12 -24.50 -2.74
CA GLY A 5 -16.97 -24.69 -4.19
C GLY A 5 -16.73 -23.43 -5.02
N ILE A 6 -16.60 -22.25 -4.40
CA ILE A 6 -16.24 -21.01 -5.09
C ILE A 6 -14.79 -20.63 -4.77
N ALA A 7 -13.98 -20.43 -5.80
CA ALA A 7 -12.61 -19.96 -5.63
C ALA A 7 -12.59 -18.54 -5.04
N LEU A 8 -11.61 -18.27 -4.16
CA LEU A 8 -11.36 -16.93 -3.64
C LEU A 8 -11.08 -15.97 -4.80
N GLY A 9 -11.81 -14.86 -4.84
CA GLY A 9 -11.69 -13.87 -5.93
C GLY A 9 -12.74 -14.01 -7.04
N SER A 10 -13.63 -15.00 -6.99
CA SER A 10 -14.75 -15.09 -7.93
C SER A 10 -15.83 -14.05 -7.61
N SER A 11 -16.29 -13.31 -8.62
CA SER A 11 -17.38 -12.34 -8.50
C SER A 11 -18.78 -12.95 -8.37
N SER A 12 -18.88 -14.28 -8.33
CA SER A 12 -20.16 -14.98 -8.22
C SER A 12 -20.80 -14.77 -6.84
N THR A 13 -22.08 -14.45 -6.84
CA THR A 13 -22.85 -14.32 -5.60
C THR A 13 -22.97 -15.67 -4.90
N CYS A 14 -22.69 -15.68 -3.60
CA CYS A 14 -22.74 -16.86 -2.78
C CYS A 14 -24.19 -17.33 -2.57
N SER A 15 -24.62 -18.36 -3.28
CA SER A 15 -25.93 -19.01 -3.13
C SER A 15 -25.89 -20.37 -2.40
N GLY A 16 -24.67 -20.86 -2.08
CA GLY A 16 -24.46 -22.12 -1.36
C GLY A 16 -24.33 -21.98 0.16
N PRO A 17 -24.16 -23.07 0.89
CA PRO A 17 -23.92 -23.06 2.32
C PRO A 17 -22.66 -22.29 2.66
N LYS A 18 -22.74 -21.39 3.65
CA LYS A 18 -21.62 -20.60 4.14
C LYS A 18 -20.94 -21.35 5.27
N ARG A 19 -19.61 -21.46 5.20
CA ARG A 19 -18.79 -22.01 6.30
C ARG A 19 -17.96 -20.89 6.93
N ASP A 20 -17.80 -20.95 8.22
CA ASP A 20 -16.80 -20.15 8.91
C ASP A 20 -15.43 -20.80 8.69
N VAL A 21 -14.52 -20.01 8.13
CA VAL A 21 -13.13 -20.43 7.89
C VAL A 21 -12.22 -19.56 8.74
N MET A 22 -11.40 -20.22 9.53
CA MET A 22 -10.35 -19.55 10.29
C MET A 22 -9.08 -19.46 9.43
N PHE A 23 -8.63 -18.23 9.21
CA PHE A 23 -7.35 -18.00 8.55
C PHE A 23 -6.26 -17.91 9.60
N VAL A 24 -5.19 -18.66 9.39
CA VAL A 24 -3.99 -18.61 10.22
C VAL A 24 -2.87 -18.00 9.39
N GLY A 25 -2.27 -16.92 9.88
CA GLY A 25 -1.14 -16.27 9.23
C GLY A 25 0.12 -17.14 9.36
N THR A 26 0.87 -17.26 8.27
CA THR A 26 2.16 -17.99 8.24
C THR A 26 3.33 -17.11 8.69
N GLY A 27 3.16 -15.79 8.66
CA GLY A 27 4.24 -14.84 8.95
C GLY A 27 5.31 -14.76 7.85
N ASP A 28 5.03 -15.32 6.67
CA ASP A 28 5.94 -15.31 5.54
C ASP A 28 5.84 -14.00 4.75
N TYR A 29 6.85 -13.16 4.91
CA TYR A 29 6.94 -11.86 4.25
C TYR A 29 7.07 -11.98 2.73
N GLU A 30 7.89 -12.90 2.23
CA GLU A 30 8.18 -13.05 0.81
C GLU A 30 6.97 -13.63 0.06
N GLU A 31 6.28 -14.59 0.66
CA GLU A 31 5.03 -15.11 0.10
C GLU A 31 3.97 -14.01 0.03
N CYS A 32 3.81 -13.23 1.09
CA CYS A 32 2.90 -12.07 1.14
C CYS A 32 3.23 -11.07 0.03
N ARG A 33 4.50 -10.72 -0.14
CA ARG A 33 4.96 -9.82 -1.19
C ARG A 33 4.67 -10.37 -2.59
N GLY A 34 4.93 -11.65 -2.82
CA GLY A 34 4.63 -12.32 -4.09
C GLY A 34 3.14 -12.24 -4.47
N VAL A 35 2.25 -12.48 -3.51
CA VAL A 35 0.79 -12.33 -3.72
C VAL A 35 0.43 -10.88 -4.03
N ILE A 36 1.00 -9.90 -3.32
CA ILE A 36 0.75 -8.47 -3.58
C ILE A 36 1.19 -8.09 -4.99
N GLU A 37 2.38 -8.49 -5.40
CA GLU A 37 2.92 -8.18 -6.73
C GLU A 37 2.07 -8.80 -7.84
N ALA A 38 1.61 -10.03 -7.67
CA ALA A 38 0.80 -10.72 -8.65
C ALA A 38 -0.64 -10.19 -8.70
N ALA A 39 -1.30 -10.05 -7.56
CA ALA A 39 -2.73 -9.79 -7.47
C ALA A 39 -3.08 -8.29 -7.41
N LEU A 40 -2.28 -7.48 -6.71
CA LEU A 40 -2.57 -6.05 -6.52
C LEU A 40 -1.79 -5.16 -7.47
N MET A 41 -0.51 -5.45 -7.72
CA MET A 41 0.31 -4.68 -8.66
C MET A 41 0.11 -5.12 -10.10
N HIS A 42 -0.46 -6.32 -10.29
CA HIS A 42 -0.73 -6.89 -11.60
C HIS A 42 0.50 -6.85 -12.53
N LYS A 43 1.65 -7.31 -12.03
CA LYS A 43 2.92 -7.31 -12.78
C LYS A 43 2.84 -8.04 -14.13
N ASN A 44 1.89 -8.96 -14.27
CA ASN A 44 1.69 -9.73 -15.51
C ASN A 44 0.83 -9.01 -16.56
N TYR A 45 0.30 -7.82 -16.25
CA TYR A 45 -0.46 -7.05 -17.23
C TYR A 45 0.48 -6.48 -18.29
N GLN A 46 0.05 -6.60 -19.55
CA GLN A 46 0.83 -6.07 -20.67
C GLN A 46 0.93 -4.54 -20.59
N CYS A 47 2.15 -4.03 -20.64
CA CYS A 47 2.43 -2.62 -20.80
C CYS A 47 2.29 -2.27 -22.28
N LEU A 48 1.22 -1.59 -22.67
CA LEU A 48 0.98 -1.20 -24.05
C LEU A 48 1.76 0.03 -24.48
N GLN A 49 2.13 0.88 -23.53
CA GLN A 49 2.89 2.10 -23.77
C GLN A 49 3.84 2.35 -22.58
N GLU A 50 5.11 2.11 -22.80
CA GLU A 50 6.16 2.35 -21.80
C GLU A 50 6.38 3.85 -21.48
N PRO A 51 6.73 4.20 -20.24
CA PRO A 51 6.85 3.34 -19.06
C PRO A 51 5.48 3.10 -18.39
N CYS A 52 5.33 1.93 -17.75
CA CYS A 52 4.10 1.57 -17.05
C CYS A 52 4.34 1.43 -15.54
N ALA A 53 3.29 1.70 -14.79
CA ALA A 53 3.16 1.44 -13.36
C ALA A 53 2.20 0.26 -13.10
N VAL A 54 1.41 0.36 -12.02
CA VAL A 54 0.45 -0.66 -11.60
C VAL A 54 -0.49 -1.07 -12.74
N ALA A 55 -0.69 -2.36 -12.91
CA ALA A 55 -1.60 -2.96 -13.88
C ALA A 55 -1.34 -2.52 -15.33
N GLY A 56 -0.07 -2.35 -15.71
CA GLY A 56 0.31 -1.96 -17.07
C GLY A 56 -0.15 -0.55 -17.49
N ARG A 57 -0.56 0.28 -16.54
CA ARG A 57 -0.98 1.65 -16.81
C ARG A 57 0.21 2.55 -17.09
N TYR A 58 0.12 3.32 -18.17
CA TYR A 58 1.15 4.30 -18.49
C TYR A 58 1.35 5.30 -17.36
N GLN A 59 2.62 5.51 -16.99
CA GLN A 59 3.02 6.52 -16.04
C GLN A 59 4.38 7.10 -16.46
N PRO A 60 4.50 8.44 -16.61
CA PRO A 60 5.78 9.07 -16.86
C PRO A 60 6.79 8.71 -15.76
N LYS A 61 8.07 8.56 -16.13
CA LYS A 61 9.14 8.34 -15.15
C LYS A 61 9.16 9.46 -14.13
N VAL A 62 9.11 9.06 -12.86
CA VAL A 62 9.10 10.00 -11.73
C VAL A 62 10.50 10.42 -11.27
N GLY A 63 11.56 9.79 -11.77
CA GLY A 63 12.95 9.85 -11.34
C GLY A 63 13.49 11.21 -10.89
N ASN A 64 14.48 11.20 -10.00
CA ASN A 64 15.16 12.36 -9.39
C ASN A 64 14.23 13.36 -8.69
N LYS A 65 13.14 12.91 -8.12
CA LYS A 65 12.21 13.72 -7.34
C LYS A 65 12.32 13.37 -5.85
N THR A 66 11.99 14.34 -5.01
CA THR A 66 11.78 14.09 -3.59
C THR A 66 10.32 13.70 -3.37
N PHE A 67 10.10 12.61 -2.66
CA PHE A 67 8.77 12.10 -2.36
C PHE A 67 8.45 12.26 -0.88
N PHE A 68 7.19 12.58 -0.59
CA PHE A 68 6.63 12.53 0.75
C PHE A 68 5.60 11.42 0.83
N ALA A 69 5.75 10.57 1.84
CA ALA A 69 4.85 9.47 2.12
C ALA A 69 4.14 9.73 3.46
N GLY A 70 2.86 10.04 3.38
CA GLY A 70 2.02 10.32 4.54
C GLY A 70 1.05 9.20 4.87
N SER A 71 0.15 9.44 5.84
CA SER A 71 -0.94 8.53 6.21
C SER A 71 -0.44 7.09 6.47
N ALA A 72 -1.01 6.09 5.83
CA ALA A 72 -0.69 4.68 6.05
C ALA A 72 0.81 4.37 5.91
N PHE A 73 1.53 5.03 5.00
CA PHE A 73 2.98 4.87 4.84
C PHE A 73 3.73 5.31 6.09
N PHE A 74 3.42 6.51 6.59
CA PHE A 74 4.04 7.04 7.80
C PHE A 74 3.75 6.18 9.01
N TYR A 75 2.47 5.81 9.22
CA TYR A 75 2.09 5.01 10.39
C TYR A 75 2.65 3.59 10.33
N THR A 76 2.76 2.99 9.15
CA THR A 76 3.44 1.71 9.00
C THR A 76 4.91 1.81 9.38
N ALA A 77 5.64 2.77 8.83
CA ALA A 77 7.04 2.99 9.18
C ALA A 77 7.22 3.25 10.69
N GLN A 78 6.35 4.05 11.28
CA GLN A 78 6.34 4.33 12.71
C GLN A 78 6.05 3.05 13.53
N GLY A 79 5.06 2.25 13.13
CA GLY A 79 4.72 0.99 13.80
C GLY A 79 5.84 -0.05 13.72
N LEU A 80 6.61 -0.04 12.63
CA LEU A 80 7.83 -0.84 12.47
C LEU A 80 9.05 -0.25 13.22
N GLY A 81 8.90 0.88 13.90
CA GLY A 81 9.97 1.53 14.65
C GLY A 81 10.98 2.32 13.80
N LEU A 82 10.64 2.61 12.54
CA LEU A 82 11.55 3.29 11.60
C LEU A 82 11.36 4.80 11.56
N ALA A 83 10.14 5.29 11.74
CA ALA A 83 9.84 6.72 11.69
C ALA A 83 9.59 7.27 13.10
N VAL A 84 10.34 8.30 13.46
CA VAL A 84 10.21 8.99 14.75
C VAL A 84 10.04 10.48 14.49
N GLY A 85 8.90 11.05 14.89
CA GLY A 85 8.69 12.50 14.83
C GLY A 85 8.16 13.05 13.50
N LYS A 86 8.48 14.31 13.21
CA LYS A 86 7.96 15.09 12.08
C LYS A 86 8.77 14.89 10.79
N GLY A 87 8.68 13.74 10.20
CA GLY A 87 9.35 13.42 8.95
C GLY A 87 10.71 12.76 9.17
N THR A 88 10.75 11.50 8.86
CA THR A 88 11.96 10.69 8.90
C THR A 88 12.24 10.20 7.50
N TYR A 89 13.50 10.32 7.15
CA TYR A 89 14.01 9.78 5.92
C TYR A 89 14.20 8.27 6.08
N VAL A 90 13.46 7.49 5.31
CA VAL A 90 13.54 6.02 5.34
C VAL A 90 13.79 5.51 3.93
N LYS A 91 14.76 4.64 3.77
CA LYS A 91 14.98 3.92 2.52
C LYS A 91 14.06 2.71 2.45
N THR A 92 13.64 2.37 1.23
CA THR A 92 12.69 1.26 1.01
C THR A 92 13.20 -0.07 1.59
N TYR A 93 14.51 -0.35 1.50
CA TYR A 93 15.07 -1.58 2.07
C TYR A 93 14.90 -1.67 3.59
N GLN A 94 14.83 -0.54 4.29
CA GLN A 94 14.58 -0.53 5.75
C GLN A 94 13.17 -0.96 6.08
N ILE A 95 12.18 -0.57 5.25
CA ILE A 95 10.80 -1.06 5.39
C ILE A 95 10.76 -2.57 5.15
N VAL A 96 11.45 -3.07 4.12
CA VAL A 96 11.52 -4.51 3.80
C VAL A 96 12.10 -5.30 4.98
N SER A 97 13.26 -4.89 5.48
CA SER A 97 13.94 -5.58 6.59
C SER A 97 13.09 -5.57 7.85
N ALA A 98 12.56 -4.40 8.26
CA ALA A 98 11.74 -4.30 9.46
C ALA A 98 10.40 -5.02 9.31
N GLY A 99 9.84 -5.05 8.10
CA GLY A 99 8.61 -5.78 7.78
C GLY A 99 8.80 -7.29 7.86
N SER A 100 9.89 -7.81 7.31
CA SER A 100 10.24 -9.23 7.41
C SER A 100 10.40 -9.67 8.88
N ASP A 101 11.11 -8.88 9.67
CA ASP A 101 11.26 -9.12 11.12
C ASP A 101 9.91 -9.06 11.84
N PHE A 102 9.05 -8.10 11.47
CA PHE A 102 7.73 -7.97 12.08
C PHE A 102 6.84 -9.17 11.75
N CYS A 103 6.76 -9.57 10.47
CA CYS A 103 5.93 -10.68 10.00
C CYS A 103 6.30 -12.00 10.70
N SER A 104 7.59 -12.26 10.89
CA SER A 104 8.09 -13.46 11.56
C SER A 104 7.98 -13.44 13.09
N THR A 105 7.58 -12.28 13.66
CA THR A 105 7.46 -12.15 15.13
C THR A 105 6.12 -12.72 15.59
N GLU A 106 6.19 -13.59 16.61
CA GLU A 106 5.00 -14.13 17.26
C GLU A 106 4.05 -13.01 17.74
N TRP A 107 2.76 -13.18 17.44
CA TRP A 107 1.75 -12.14 17.75
C TRP A 107 1.74 -11.71 19.23
N SER A 108 1.99 -12.67 20.14
CA SER A 108 2.07 -12.41 21.59
C SER A 108 3.23 -11.51 21.98
N ALA A 109 4.28 -11.46 21.16
CA ALA A 109 5.48 -10.64 21.40
C ALA A 109 5.35 -9.21 20.81
N ILE A 110 4.37 -8.98 19.94
CA ILE A 110 4.10 -7.64 19.38
C ILE A 110 3.67 -6.69 20.50
N GLY A 111 4.33 -5.54 20.58
CA GLY A 111 4.12 -4.53 21.63
C GLY A 111 4.97 -4.73 22.88
N VAL A 112 5.60 -5.88 23.04
CA VAL A 112 6.55 -6.15 24.16
C VAL A 112 8.00 -5.94 23.71
N THR A 113 8.25 -6.01 22.39
CA THR A 113 9.57 -5.89 21.78
C THR A 113 9.85 -4.45 21.29
N LYS A 114 10.67 -4.31 20.27
CA LYS A 114 11.02 -3.01 19.63
C LYS A 114 9.85 -2.32 18.91
N TYR A 115 8.74 -3.03 18.68
CA TYR A 115 7.61 -2.50 17.94
C TYR A 115 6.74 -1.63 18.83
N ARG A 116 6.23 -0.54 18.25
CA ARG A 116 5.33 0.35 18.96
C ARG A 116 4.06 -0.39 19.37
N ASN A 117 3.68 -0.21 20.62
CA ASN A 117 2.42 -0.73 21.16
C ASN A 117 1.24 0.13 20.68
N ASP A 118 1.00 0.16 19.38
CA ASP A 118 -0.23 0.72 18.85
C ASP A 118 -1.41 -0.20 19.18
N SER A 119 -2.62 0.28 19.00
CA SER A 119 -3.77 -0.59 19.23
C SER A 119 -3.61 -1.86 18.37
N LYS A 120 -3.97 -3.01 18.92
CA LYS A 120 -3.93 -4.30 18.20
C LYS A 120 -4.68 -4.26 16.86
N GLU A 121 -5.59 -3.31 16.72
CA GLU A 121 -6.32 -3.06 15.50
C GLU A 121 -5.42 -2.62 14.33
N TYR A 122 -4.42 -1.77 14.57
CA TYR A 122 -3.49 -1.31 13.55
C TYR A 122 -2.35 -2.29 13.33
N SER A 123 -1.80 -2.84 14.41
CA SER A 123 -0.64 -3.74 14.36
C SER A 123 -0.88 -4.97 13.48
N LYS A 124 -2.10 -5.49 13.41
CA LYS A 124 -2.46 -6.62 12.55
C LYS A 124 -2.24 -6.37 11.05
N ASN A 125 -2.16 -5.10 10.63
CA ASN A 125 -2.01 -4.72 9.24
C ASN A 125 -0.55 -4.47 8.85
N TYR A 126 0.39 -4.36 9.80
CA TYR A 126 1.75 -3.91 9.50
C TYR A 126 2.56 -4.90 8.68
N CYS A 127 2.35 -6.21 8.86
CA CYS A 127 3.00 -7.20 8.01
C CYS A 127 2.59 -7.02 6.54
N PHE A 128 1.29 -6.96 6.24
CA PHE A 128 0.80 -6.69 4.90
C PHE A 128 1.27 -5.33 4.37
N ALA A 129 1.14 -4.27 5.16
CA ALA A 129 1.49 -2.91 4.74
C ALA A 129 2.98 -2.77 4.45
N SER A 130 3.85 -3.46 5.21
CA SER A 130 5.30 -3.46 5.00
C SER A 130 5.72 -4.15 3.70
N ALA A 131 4.94 -5.11 3.21
CA ALA A 131 5.14 -5.75 1.91
C ALA A 131 4.50 -4.93 0.77
N TYR A 132 3.34 -4.33 1.02
CA TYR A 132 2.60 -3.53 0.04
C TYR A 132 3.31 -2.23 -0.34
N ILE A 133 3.86 -1.50 0.63
CA ILE A 133 4.53 -0.22 0.40
C ILE A 133 5.71 -0.35 -0.55
N PRO A 134 6.70 -1.25 -0.34
CA PRO A 134 7.79 -1.43 -1.28
C PRO A 134 7.33 -1.87 -2.67
N ALA A 135 6.35 -2.78 -2.76
CA ALA A 135 5.82 -3.23 -4.04
C ALA A 135 5.17 -2.09 -4.84
N MET A 136 4.48 -1.18 -4.14
CA MET A 136 3.86 -0.01 -4.78
C MET A 136 4.91 1.02 -5.21
N LEU A 137 5.92 1.32 -4.39
CA LEU A 137 7.01 2.23 -4.73
C LEU A 137 7.78 1.72 -5.96
N ASP A 138 8.07 0.41 -6.00
CA ASP A 138 8.69 -0.26 -7.13
C ASP A 138 7.84 -0.14 -8.41
N ALA A 139 6.53 -0.40 -8.30
CA ALA A 139 5.60 -0.27 -9.42
C ALA A 139 5.52 1.16 -9.97
N TYR A 140 5.75 2.18 -9.15
CA TYR A 140 5.87 3.57 -9.57
C TYR A 140 7.26 3.94 -10.10
N GLY A 141 8.22 3.02 -10.08
CA GLY A 141 9.58 3.24 -10.55
C GLY A 141 10.43 4.10 -9.62
N ILE A 142 10.11 4.08 -8.32
CA ILE A 142 10.91 4.71 -7.27
C ILE A 142 12.02 3.74 -6.89
N ASP A 143 13.27 4.11 -7.20
CA ASP A 143 14.44 3.26 -6.96
C ASP A 143 14.71 3.15 -5.45
N PRO A 144 14.68 1.93 -4.87
CA PRO A 144 14.83 1.73 -3.43
C PRO A 144 16.16 2.20 -2.84
N ASP A 145 17.20 2.26 -3.68
CA ASP A 145 18.55 2.60 -3.26
C ASP A 145 18.92 4.06 -3.56
N LYS A 146 18.35 4.64 -4.60
CA LYS A 146 18.70 5.98 -5.10
C LYS A 146 17.69 7.03 -4.70
N ASP A 147 16.41 6.71 -4.78
CA ASP A 147 15.35 7.67 -4.51
C ASP A 147 15.09 7.83 -3.02
N THR A 148 14.71 9.04 -2.65
CA THR A 148 14.50 9.39 -1.27
C THR A 148 13.03 9.61 -0.99
N VAL A 149 12.51 8.84 -0.06
CA VAL A 149 11.14 8.98 0.41
C VAL A 149 11.16 9.49 1.84
N THR A 150 10.59 10.67 2.07
CA THR A 150 10.43 11.22 3.42
C THR A 150 9.09 10.80 3.98
N TYR A 151 9.11 10.05 5.05
CA TYR A 151 7.91 9.63 5.76
C TYR A 151 7.51 10.69 6.78
N ALA A 152 6.37 11.32 6.56
CA ALA A 152 5.94 12.46 7.37
C ALA A 152 4.43 12.44 7.63
N SER A 153 4.03 12.86 8.82
CA SER A 153 2.63 13.15 9.16
C SER A 153 2.24 14.61 8.89
N SER A 154 3.25 15.47 8.71
CA SER A 154 3.06 16.89 8.46
C SER A 154 4.20 17.46 7.63
N VAL A 155 3.93 18.54 6.90
CA VAL A 155 4.94 19.37 6.24
C VAL A 155 4.88 20.77 6.87
N GLY A 156 5.99 21.22 7.43
CA GLY A 156 5.99 22.39 8.29
C GLY A 156 5.09 22.19 9.50
N ASN A 157 4.09 23.04 9.66
CA ASN A 157 3.09 22.93 10.74
C ASN A 157 1.74 22.38 10.28
N GLU A 158 1.62 22.05 8.98
CA GLU A 158 0.37 21.58 8.39
C GLU A 158 0.36 20.05 8.30
N ALA A 159 -0.74 19.44 8.73
CA ALA A 159 -0.95 18.00 8.58
C ALA A 159 -1.06 17.62 7.09
N LEU A 160 -0.50 16.47 6.74
CA LEU A 160 -0.68 15.91 5.39
C LEU A 160 -2.06 15.24 5.32
N GLU A 161 -3.01 15.95 4.73
CA GLU A 161 -4.39 15.49 4.58
C GLU A 161 -4.75 15.36 3.10
N TRP A 162 -4.94 14.12 2.63
CA TRP A 162 -5.33 13.86 1.26
C TRP A 162 -6.70 14.47 0.87
N PRO A 163 -7.72 14.57 1.78
CA PRO A 163 -8.99 15.18 1.42
C PRO A 163 -8.86 16.65 1.03
N LEU A 164 -8.02 17.41 1.75
CA LEU A 164 -7.73 18.80 1.41
C LEU A 164 -7.03 18.91 0.05
N GLY A 165 -6.01 18.07 -0.19
CA GLY A 165 -5.32 18.02 -1.49
C GLY A 165 -6.25 17.66 -2.65
N CYS A 166 -7.14 16.70 -2.45
CA CYS A 166 -8.14 16.31 -3.42
C CYS A 166 -9.12 17.47 -3.72
N GLN A 167 -9.59 18.17 -2.69
CA GLN A 167 -10.49 19.32 -2.86
C GLN A 167 -9.82 20.47 -3.61
N LEU A 168 -8.58 20.78 -3.26
CA LEU A 168 -7.80 21.81 -3.95
C LEU A 168 -7.57 21.44 -5.42
N TYR A 169 -7.19 20.21 -5.70
CA TYR A 169 -7.01 19.71 -7.07
C TYR A 169 -8.30 19.82 -7.87
N ASN A 170 -9.44 19.37 -7.35
CA ASN A 170 -10.73 19.42 -8.02
C ASN A 170 -11.16 20.87 -8.31
N ASN A 171 -10.91 21.78 -7.37
CA ASN A 171 -11.19 23.20 -7.58
C ASN A 171 -10.30 23.79 -8.67
N LEU A 172 -9.01 23.50 -8.68
CA LEU A 172 -8.08 23.97 -9.72
C LEU A 172 -8.46 23.44 -11.10
N VAL A 173 -8.76 22.14 -11.21
CA VAL A 173 -9.18 21.51 -12.47
C VAL A 173 -10.51 22.10 -12.96
N GLY A 174 -11.47 22.33 -12.05
CA GLY A 174 -12.74 22.99 -12.36
C GLY A 174 -12.56 24.43 -12.84
N MET A 175 -11.63 25.20 -12.27
CA MET A 175 -11.31 26.56 -12.68
C MET A 175 -10.64 26.62 -14.06
N VAL A 176 -9.90 25.59 -14.45
CA VAL A 176 -9.20 25.54 -15.76
C VAL A 176 -10.11 24.99 -16.86
N GLY A 177 -11.36 24.64 -16.56
CA GLY A 177 -12.33 24.17 -17.55
C GLY A 177 -12.02 22.79 -18.13
N MET A 178 -11.20 21.99 -17.47
CA MET A 178 -11.03 20.59 -17.84
C MET A 178 -12.29 19.82 -17.43
N PRO A 179 -12.96 19.12 -18.36
CA PRO A 179 -14.10 18.30 -17.96
C PRO A 179 -13.64 17.27 -16.93
N PRO A 180 -14.44 17.00 -15.88
CA PRO A 180 -14.14 15.93 -14.96
C PRO A 180 -13.89 14.67 -15.78
N ARG A 181 -12.77 13.96 -15.52
CA ARG A 181 -12.56 12.64 -16.13
C ARG A 181 -13.75 11.80 -15.74
N VAL A 182 -14.59 11.50 -16.70
CA VAL A 182 -15.63 10.48 -16.53
C VAL A 182 -14.88 9.19 -16.24
N VAL A 183 -14.86 8.79 -14.98
CA VAL A 183 -14.47 7.44 -14.60
C VAL A 183 -15.56 6.57 -15.20
N ASN A 184 -15.28 5.96 -16.35
CA ASN A 184 -16.22 5.05 -16.96
C ASN A 184 -16.45 3.91 -15.97
N ASP A 185 -17.66 3.83 -15.45
CA ASP A 185 -18.16 2.77 -14.54
C ASP A 185 -18.15 1.37 -15.19
N HIS A 186 -17.57 1.20 -16.36
CA HIS A 186 -17.41 -0.08 -17.03
C HIS A 186 -16.36 -1.01 -16.42
N ALA A 187 -15.60 -0.55 -15.40
CA ALA A 187 -14.71 -1.43 -14.63
C ALA A 187 -15.45 -2.27 -13.56
N LYS A 188 -16.78 -2.18 -13.46
CA LYS A 188 -17.58 -2.99 -12.53
C LYS A 188 -17.98 -4.37 -13.06
N ALA A 189 -17.52 -4.78 -14.22
CA ALA A 189 -17.98 -6.00 -14.86
C ALA A 189 -16.99 -7.17 -14.87
N GLU A 190 -15.75 -7.01 -14.37
CA GLU A 190 -14.77 -8.11 -14.33
C GLU A 190 -13.85 -7.99 -13.11
N LEU A 191 -14.40 -8.30 -11.93
CA LEU A 191 -13.66 -8.70 -10.73
C LEU A 191 -14.33 -9.91 -10.12
#